data_8d26e8a9acd63b7ffc4725880e0e53c2
#
_entry.id   8d26e8a9acd63b7ffc4725880e0e53c2
#
_cell.length_a   1.000
_cell.length_b   1.000
_cell.length_c   1.000
_cell.angle_alpha   90.00
_cell.angle_beta   90.00
_cell.angle_gamma   90.00
#
_symmetry.space_group_name_H-M   'P 1'
#
loop_
_entity.id
_entity.type
_entity.pdbx_description
1 polymer ?
#
loop_
_entity_poly.entity_id
_entity_poly.type
_entity_poly.pdbx_seq_one_letter_code
_entity_poly.pdbx_strand_id
1 'polypeptide(L)'
;MEKTLGDIYPQELRPTNPYHPMNLIQKNYLSPVKVLMLAALLLCASACNQSDPEIPSQPNEAFWKISSTVSFAEGSSAIIITGTTGTEWSAEITEGKAWCSFSSTDFVNATVKKGTVKDGLNVLYVYYKANTGLEERKANLSFAFAGESPQMFELTQLSKEQVNLPSFKAWAELPAAKENANYQYATHYTSLSNQRIRNYSICFDKTRKAALWVAYPLHNAYLNGSGGRTDAWAFDPIVPFIYQPNCVERSYKGNYDRGHQLPSADRVATNEMNAQTFYMSNMTPQLDRLNQDMWARLETKVRANKCSDTLYVVTGAYFGANVTTTADGAGSTVPIPTNYFKVLLRTKSGTTGKQIKDCSESELISMGVWVEHRSYGNIDPPRSICMSVAEIESKTGFTFFPQVAAAVKQQNNPTQWGIN
;
A
#
# COMPACT_ATOMS: atom_id res chain seq x y z
N MET A 1 13.66 28.19 -3.83
CA MET A 1 13.04 27.43 -4.94
C MET A 1 12.51 26.13 -4.35
N GLU A 2 11.22 25.95 -4.36
CA GLU A 2 10.61 24.70 -3.94
C GLU A 2 10.85 23.64 -5.00
N LYS A 3 11.37 22.48 -4.59
CA LYS A 3 11.51 21.32 -5.47
C LYS A 3 10.23 20.52 -5.45
N THR A 4 9.80 20.03 -6.60
CA THR A 4 8.71 19.04 -6.65
C THR A 4 9.20 17.69 -6.17
N LEU A 5 8.29 16.83 -5.71
CA LEU A 5 8.62 15.47 -5.27
C LEU A 5 9.36 14.65 -6.35
N GLY A 6 9.18 14.98 -7.60
CA GLY A 6 9.90 14.34 -8.70
C GLY A 6 11.41 14.60 -8.67
N ASP A 7 11.84 15.73 -8.11
CA ASP A 7 13.23 16.15 -8.06
C ASP A 7 13.98 15.65 -6.80
N ILE A 8 13.23 15.17 -5.80
CA ILE A 8 13.77 14.84 -4.47
C ILE A 8 13.92 13.34 -4.25
N TYR A 9 13.22 12.50 -5.01
CA TYR A 9 13.43 11.06 -4.89
C TYR A 9 14.73 10.69 -5.61
N PRO A 10 15.79 10.30 -4.89
CA PRO A 10 16.98 9.72 -5.51
C PRO A 10 16.56 8.53 -6.36
N GLN A 11 17.24 8.31 -7.47
CA GLN A 11 17.00 7.13 -8.33
C GLN A 11 17.11 5.81 -7.54
N GLU A 12 17.88 5.81 -6.47
CA GLU A 12 18.09 4.67 -5.58
C GLU A 12 16.87 4.29 -4.73
N LEU A 13 15.88 5.20 -4.55
CA LEU A 13 14.62 4.93 -3.87
C LEU A 13 13.49 4.47 -4.81
N ARG A 14 13.77 4.34 -6.09
CA ARG A 14 12.86 3.61 -6.96
C ARG A 14 12.99 2.14 -6.56
N PRO A 15 11.92 1.47 -6.13
CA PRO A 15 11.99 0.05 -5.88
C PRO A 15 12.51 -0.59 -7.16
N THR A 16 13.72 -1.15 -7.10
CA THR A 16 14.19 -2.07 -8.11
C THR A 16 13.12 -3.13 -8.24
N ASN A 17 12.75 -3.44 -9.45
CA ASN A 17 11.81 -4.49 -9.79
C ASN A 17 12.05 -5.69 -8.85
N PRO A 18 11.12 -6.09 -7.98
CA PRO A 18 11.32 -7.20 -7.06
C PRO A 18 11.60 -8.53 -7.79
N TYR A 19 11.55 -8.51 -9.10
CA TYR A 19 11.73 -9.65 -9.98
C TYR A 19 13.10 -9.70 -10.70
N HIS A 20 14.05 -8.83 -10.37
CA HIS A 20 15.41 -9.12 -10.75
C HIS A 20 15.95 -10.21 -9.83
N PRO A 21 16.44 -11.35 -10.38
CA PRO A 21 17.13 -12.33 -9.58
C PRO A 21 18.32 -11.63 -8.94
N MET A 22 18.30 -11.51 -7.61
CA MET A 22 19.54 -11.18 -6.90
C MET A 22 20.51 -12.32 -7.19
N ASN A 23 21.56 -12.04 -7.96
CA ASN A 23 22.72 -12.90 -8.03
C ASN A 23 23.34 -12.97 -6.63
N LEU A 24 22.84 -13.89 -5.82
CA LEU A 24 23.44 -14.28 -4.54
C LEU A 24 24.63 -15.21 -4.81
N ILE A 25 25.66 -14.70 -5.47
CA ILE A 25 27.00 -15.23 -5.35
C ILE A 25 27.89 -14.10 -4.82
N GLN A 26 27.69 -13.76 -3.56
CA GLN A 26 28.77 -13.29 -2.72
C GLN A 26 28.74 -14.08 -1.42
N LYS A 27 29.76 -14.90 -1.24
CA LYS A 27 30.13 -15.48 0.04
C LYS A 27 30.39 -14.35 1.03
N ASN A 28 29.36 -13.93 1.76
CA ASN A 28 29.55 -13.09 2.92
C ASN A 28 29.15 -13.89 4.16
N TYR A 29 30.13 -14.23 4.92
CA TYR A 29 30.00 -14.75 6.28
C TYR A 29 29.05 -13.83 7.06
N LEU A 30 27.96 -14.38 7.53
CA LEU A 30 27.10 -13.71 8.51
C LEU A 30 27.95 -13.38 9.73
N SER A 31 28.02 -12.12 10.13
CA SER A 31 28.71 -11.74 11.35
C SER A 31 28.04 -12.41 12.55
N PRO A 32 28.80 -12.77 13.61
CA PRO A 32 28.24 -13.41 14.81
C PRO A 32 27.08 -12.67 15.46
N VAL A 33 26.97 -11.37 15.21
CA VAL A 33 25.90 -10.52 15.74
C VAL A 33 24.52 -10.83 15.12
N LYS A 34 24.45 -11.24 13.84
CA LYS A 34 23.17 -11.62 13.19
C LYS A 34 22.65 -12.98 13.66
N VAL A 35 23.55 -13.88 14.02
CA VAL A 35 23.19 -15.18 14.60
C VAL A 35 22.71 -14.99 16.04
N LEU A 36 23.29 -14.05 16.79
CA LEU A 36 22.86 -13.75 18.17
C LEU A 36 21.47 -13.09 18.22
N MET A 37 21.10 -12.25 17.25
CA MET A 37 19.75 -11.65 17.21
C MET A 37 18.65 -12.67 16.90
N LEU A 38 18.94 -13.68 16.08
CA LEU A 38 17.98 -14.76 15.83
C LEU A 38 17.86 -15.70 17.03
N ALA A 39 18.96 -15.91 17.78
CA ALA A 39 18.96 -16.71 19.01
C ALA A 39 18.32 -15.96 20.20
N ALA A 40 18.44 -14.62 20.24
CA ALA A 40 17.83 -13.80 21.29
C ALA A 40 16.29 -13.73 21.18
N LEU A 41 15.74 -13.85 19.99
CA LEU A 41 14.27 -13.96 19.77
C LEU A 41 13.70 -15.31 20.24
N LEU A 42 14.53 -16.35 20.34
CA LEU A 42 14.15 -17.67 20.86
C LEU A 42 14.37 -17.82 22.39
N LEU A 43 15.13 -16.91 23.01
CA LEU A 43 15.47 -17.00 24.45
C LEU A 43 14.64 -16.11 25.37
N CYS A 44 13.80 -15.22 24.86
CA CYS A 44 12.88 -14.42 25.67
C CYS A 44 11.54 -15.10 25.98
N ALA A 45 11.36 -16.37 25.60
CA ALA A 45 10.14 -17.15 25.89
C ALA A 45 10.25 -17.99 27.17
N SER A 46 11.29 -17.84 27.98
CA SER A 46 11.54 -18.73 29.14
C SER A 46 11.60 -18.02 30.49
N ALA A 47 10.72 -17.05 30.73
CA ALA A 47 10.58 -16.50 32.08
C ALA A 47 9.15 -15.97 32.33
N CYS A 48 8.18 -16.87 32.46
CA CYS A 48 6.99 -16.68 33.31
C CYS A 48 6.30 -18.04 33.49
N ASN A 49 6.46 -18.60 34.67
CA ASN A 49 5.73 -19.78 35.11
C ASN A 49 4.26 -19.40 35.35
N GLN A 50 3.41 -19.70 34.40
CA GLN A 50 2.02 -20.09 34.59
C GLN A 50 1.67 -21.06 33.47
N SER A 51 1.09 -22.18 33.81
CA SER A 51 0.69 -23.28 32.93
C SER A 51 -0.29 -22.80 31.87
N ASP A 52 0.27 -22.33 30.72
CA ASP A 52 -0.51 -22.23 29.50
C ASP A 52 -0.80 -23.64 28.98
N PRO A 53 -2.01 -23.88 28.46
CA PRO A 53 -2.31 -25.17 27.82
C PRO A 53 -1.29 -25.37 26.69
N GLU A 54 -0.67 -26.54 26.66
CA GLU A 54 0.24 -26.98 25.60
C GLU A 54 -0.38 -26.63 24.25
N ILE A 55 0.25 -25.69 23.53
CA ILE A 55 -0.02 -25.52 22.10
C ILE A 55 0.42 -26.82 21.47
N PRO A 56 -0.50 -27.61 20.85
CA PRO A 56 -0.08 -28.80 20.15
C PRO A 56 1.01 -28.42 19.18
N SER A 57 2.15 -29.10 19.24
CA SER A 57 3.20 -28.96 18.23
C SER A 57 2.55 -29.21 16.88
N GLN A 58 2.35 -28.16 16.09
CA GLN A 58 1.84 -28.26 14.73
C GLN A 58 2.79 -29.16 13.97
N PRO A 59 2.35 -30.27 13.40
CA PRO A 59 3.21 -31.09 12.56
C PRO A 59 3.57 -30.27 11.32
N ASN A 60 4.85 -30.14 11.07
CA ASN A 60 5.55 -29.75 9.83
C ASN A 60 4.68 -29.22 8.67
N GLU A 61 3.92 -28.14 8.87
CA GLU A 61 3.24 -27.52 7.76
C GLU A 61 4.28 -26.84 6.85
N ALA A 62 4.28 -27.22 5.58
CA ALA A 62 5.02 -26.48 4.57
C ALA A 62 4.50 -25.06 4.50
N PHE A 63 5.33 -24.12 4.90
CA PHE A 63 4.95 -22.73 4.87
C PHE A 63 5.16 -22.19 3.45
N TRP A 64 4.07 -21.96 2.73
CA TRP A 64 4.06 -21.39 1.40
C TRP A 64 4.04 -19.87 1.49
N LYS A 65 5.12 -19.24 1.10
CA LYS A 65 5.10 -17.79 0.85
C LYS A 65 5.45 -17.54 -0.60
N ILE A 66 4.48 -17.78 -1.47
CA ILE A 66 4.57 -17.38 -2.88
C ILE A 66 3.49 -16.33 -3.11
N SER A 67 3.79 -15.31 -3.92
CA SER A 67 2.74 -14.44 -4.44
C SER A 67 1.81 -15.29 -5.31
N SER A 68 0.52 -15.34 -4.99
CA SER A 68 -0.48 -16.02 -5.81
C SER A 68 -0.67 -15.37 -7.18
N THR A 69 -0.18 -14.14 -7.35
CA THR A 69 -0.30 -13.36 -8.58
C THR A 69 1.07 -12.84 -9.00
N VAL A 70 1.43 -13.06 -10.26
CA VAL A 70 2.69 -12.62 -10.85
C VAL A 70 2.47 -11.72 -12.05
N SER A 71 3.48 -10.92 -12.38
CA SER A 71 3.46 -10.00 -13.53
C SER A 71 3.29 -10.76 -14.85
N PHE A 72 2.77 -10.07 -15.87
CA PHE A 72 2.73 -10.57 -17.25
C PHE A 72 4.12 -10.79 -17.86
N ALA A 73 5.14 -10.09 -17.39
CA ALA A 73 6.51 -10.27 -17.85
C ALA A 73 7.04 -11.65 -17.44
N GLU A 74 7.99 -12.15 -18.15
CA GLU A 74 8.75 -13.34 -17.73
C GLU A 74 9.44 -13.09 -16.40
N GLY A 75 9.57 -14.14 -15.60
CA GLY A 75 10.16 -14.00 -14.27
C GLY A 75 10.20 -15.30 -13.48
N SER A 76 10.40 -15.16 -12.18
CA SER A 76 10.33 -16.25 -11.23
C SER A 76 9.74 -15.84 -9.91
N SER A 77 9.15 -16.79 -9.20
CA SER A 77 8.69 -16.67 -7.82
C SER A 77 9.35 -17.73 -6.94
N ALA A 78 9.66 -17.36 -5.71
CA ALA A 78 10.27 -18.25 -4.73
C ALA A 78 9.20 -18.94 -3.88
N ILE A 79 9.29 -20.25 -3.75
CA ILE A 79 8.56 -21.05 -2.79
C ILE A 79 9.52 -21.37 -1.65
N ILE A 80 9.17 -20.95 -0.43
CA ILE A 80 9.95 -21.27 0.76
C ILE A 80 9.41 -22.60 1.31
N ILE A 81 10.31 -23.58 1.51
CA ILE A 81 9.98 -24.89 2.04
C ILE A 81 10.52 -24.97 3.45
N THR A 82 9.65 -25.14 4.41
CA THR A 82 10.00 -25.38 5.83
C THR A 82 9.52 -26.76 6.25
N GLY A 83 10.28 -27.43 7.06
CA GLY A 83 9.96 -28.74 7.59
C GLY A 83 11.13 -29.34 8.36
N THR A 84 10.99 -30.55 8.87
CA THR A 84 12.08 -31.26 9.54
C THR A 84 13.19 -31.62 8.55
N THR A 85 14.44 -31.31 8.91
CA THR A 85 15.61 -31.68 8.09
C THR A 85 15.59 -33.17 7.79
N GLY A 86 15.85 -33.53 6.52
CA GLY A 86 15.79 -34.89 6.04
C GLY A 86 14.43 -35.32 5.46
N THR A 87 13.36 -34.55 5.66
CA THR A 87 12.06 -34.87 5.07
C THR A 87 12.07 -34.67 3.55
N GLU A 88 11.67 -35.70 2.82
CA GLU A 88 11.55 -35.62 1.35
C GLU A 88 10.29 -34.85 0.96
N TRP A 89 10.40 -34.10 -0.13
CA TRP A 89 9.30 -33.36 -0.72
C TRP A 89 9.25 -33.51 -2.24
N SER A 90 8.09 -33.29 -2.80
CA SER A 90 7.89 -33.21 -4.25
C SER A 90 6.99 -32.05 -4.62
N ALA A 91 7.25 -31.41 -5.74
CA ALA A 91 6.43 -30.38 -6.34
C ALA A 91 6.16 -30.74 -7.80
N GLU A 92 4.94 -30.49 -8.26
CA GLU A 92 4.51 -30.71 -9.65
C GLU A 92 3.68 -29.53 -10.13
N ILE A 93 3.93 -29.07 -11.35
CA ILE A 93 3.04 -28.17 -12.07
C ILE A 93 1.99 -29.04 -12.76
N THR A 94 0.76 -29.05 -12.28
CA THR A 94 -0.31 -29.90 -12.82
C THR A 94 -0.98 -29.25 -14.02
N GLU A 95 -1.14 -27.91 -13.98
CA GLU A 95 -1.68 -27.10 -15.07
C GLU A 95 -0.78 -25.90 -15.36
N GLY A 96 -0.83 -25.36 -16.57
CA GLY A 96 0.02 -24.24 -16.97
C GLY A 96 1.43 -24.65 -17.43
N LYS A 97 1.69 -25.91 -17.66
CA LYS A 97 3.01 -26.47 -18.04
C LYS A 97 3.64 -25.81 -19.28
N ALA A 98 2.84 -25.25 -20.18
CA ALA A 98 3.36 -24.59 -21.38
C ALA A 98 4.15 -23.29 -21.09
N TRP A 99 3.90 -22.67 -19.96
CA TRP A 99 4.46 -21.38 -19.60
C TRP A 99 5.04 -21.27 -18.19
N CYS A 100 4.88 -22.31 -17.37
CA CYS A 100 5.36 -22.39 -16.01
C CYS A 100 6.28 -23.60 -15.86
N SER A 101 7.41 -23.46 -15.15
CA SER A 101 8.46 -24.50 -15.02
C SER A 101 9.23 -24.34 -13.71
N PHE A 102 9.87 -25.42 -13.25
CA PHE A 102 10.88 -25.37 -12.19
C PHE A 102 12.32 -25.14 -12.72
N SER A 103 12.46 -24.80 -14.00
CA SER A 103 13.74 -24.45 -14.65
C SER A 103 13.57 -23.17 -15.46
N SER A 104 14.58 -22.30 -15.42
CA SER A 104 14.61 -21.08 -16.23
C SER A 104 14.83 -21.34 -17.73
N THR A 105 15.30 -22.55 -18.10
CA THR A 105 15.70 -22.89 -19.47
C THR A 105 14.91 -24.06 -20.07
N ASP A 106 14.29 -24.90 -19.25
CA ASP A 106 13.52 -26.06 -19.69
C ASP A 106 12.07 -25.98 -19.23
N PHE A 107 11.20 -25.44 -20.10
CA PHE A 107 9.76 -25.34 -19.87
C PHE A 107 8.99 -26.57 -20.38
N VAL A 108 9.63 -27.59 -20.84
CA VAL A 108 8.99 -28.82 -21.37
C VAL A 108 9.05 -29.95 -20.34
N ASN A 109 10.22 -30.19 -19.79
CA ASN A 109 10.47 -31.36 -18.95
C ASN A 109 10.52 -31.04 -17.45
N ALA A 110 10.89 -29.82 -17.08
CA ALA A 110 11.08 -29.45 -15.68
C ALA A 110 9.77 -29.02 -14.98
N THR A 111 8.73 -29.84 -15.10
CA THR A 111 7.43 -29.64 -14.46
C THR A 111 7.26 -30.41 -13.14
N VAL A 112 8.25 -31.24 -12.80
CA VAL A 112 8.34 -31.95 -11.53
C VAL A 112 9.69 -31.68 -10.88
N LYS A 113 9.69 -31.41 -9.58
CA LYS A 113 10.88 -31.26 -8.76
C LYS A 113 10.74 -32.06 -7.48
N LYS A 114 11.85 -32.68 -7.05
CA LYS A 114 11.92 -33.38 -5.77
C LYS A 114 13.14 -32.91 -5.00
N GLY A 115 13.11 -33.02 -3.73
CA GLY A 115 14.22 -32.67 -2.86
C GLY A 115 14.02 -33.13 -1.44
N THR A 116 14.95 -32.74 -0.59
CA THR A 116 14.94 -33.03 0.85
C THR A 116 15.10 -31.71 1.58
N VAL A 117 14.38 -31.53 2.67
CA VAL A 117 14.54 -30.36 3.55
C VAL A 117 15.94 -30.40 4.16
N LYS A 118 16.68 -29.31 4.00
CA LYS A 118 18.03 -29.10 4.54
C LYS A 118 17.96 -28.10 5.70
N ASP A 119 19.00 -28.10 6.52
CA ASP A 119 19.16 -27.04 7.51
C ASP A 119 19.21 -25.67 6.86
N GLY A 120 18.52 -24.70 7.47
CA GLY A 120 18.43 -23.33 6.97
C GLY A 120 17.33 -23.13 5.93
N LEU A 121 17.52 -22.13 5.07
CA LEU A 121 16.52 -21.69 4.09
C LEU A 121 16.49 -22.63 2.86
N ASN A 122 15.35 -23.27 2.65
CA ASN A 122 15.09 -24.07 1.45
C ASN A 122 14.19 -23.29 0.49
N VAL A 123 14.64 -23.10 -0.75
CA VAL A 123 13.91 -22.34 -1.77
C VAL A 123 13.78 -23.14 -3.04
N LEU A 124 12.55 -23.23 -3.54
CA LEU A 124 12.23 -23.72 -4.87
C LEU A 124 11.76 -22.54 -5.72
N TYR A 125 12.32 -22.36 -6.91
CA TYR A 125 11.87 -21.33 -7.83
C TYR A 125 10.90 -21.89 -8.85
N VAL A 126 9.82 -21.14 -9.09
CA VAL A 126 8.91 -21.32 -10.22
C VAL A 126 9.19 -20.22 -11.23
N TYR A 127 9.53 -20.61 -12.43
CA TYR A 127 9.80 -19.71 -13.56
C TYR A 127 8.57 -19.65 -14.46
N TYR A 128 8.31 -18.51 -15.06
CA TYR A 128 7.20 -18.33 -15.98
C TYR A 128 7.60 -17.45 -17.18
N LYS A 129 7.12 -17.86 -18.37
CA LYS A 129 7.25 -17.08 -19.60
C LYS A 129 6.34 -15.86 -19.56
N ALA A 130 6.64 -14.84 -20.38
CA ALA A 130 5.75 -13.70 -20.53
C ALA A 130 4.35 -14.13 -21.02
N ASN A 131 3.31 -13.54 -20.43
CA ASN A 131 1.95 -13.63 -20.92
C ASN A 131 1.72 -12.56 -21.98
N THR A 132 1.72 -12.94 -23.24
CA THR A 132 1.48 -12.02 -24.37
C THR A 132 0.00 -11.94 -24.76
N GLY A 133 -0.87 -12.69 -24.08
CA GLY A 133 -2.31 -12.68 -24.28
C GLY A 133 -3.00 -11.47 -23.67
N LEU A 134 -4.27 -11.30 -24.01
CA LEU A 134 -5.14 -10.24 -23.49
C LEU A 134 -5.83 -10.61 -22.18
N GLU A 135 -5.72 -11.85 -21.75
CA GLU A 135 -6.35 -12.36 -20.54
C GLU A 135 -5.30 -12.92 -19.57
N GLU A 136 -5.62 -12.90 -18.30
CA GLU A 136 -4.83 -13.60 -17.29
C GLU A 136 -4.85 -15.11 -17.53
N ARG A 137 -3.83 -15.79 -17.03
CA ARG A 137 -3.76 -17.26 -17.12
C ARG A 137 -3.34 -17.84 -15.78
N LYS A 138 -3.72 -19.11 -15.56
CA LYS A 138 -3.53 -19.80 -14.30
C LYS A 138 -2.66 -21.02 -14.48
N ALA A 139 -1.84 -21.29 -13.47
CA ALA A 139 -1.13 -22.56 -13.31
C ALA A 139 -1.48 -23.14 -11.95
N ASN A 140 -1.69 -24.46 -11.91
CA ASN A 140 -1.89 -25.19 -10.68
C ASN A 140 -0.61 -25.97 -10.34
N LEU A 141 -0.18 -25.81 -9.09
CA LEU A 141 0.98 -26.50 -8.54
C LEU A 141 0.49 -27.41 -7.41
N SER A 142 1.02 -28.63 -7.40
CA SER A 142 0.85 -29.60 -6.33
C SER A 142 2.15 -29.72 -5.57
N PHE A 143 2.09 -29.72 -4.25
CA PHE A 143 3.25 -29.93 -3.40
C PHE A 143 2.93 -30.93 -2.30
N ALA A 144 3.85 -31.86 -2.01
CA ALA A 144 3.67 -32.82 -0.95
C ALA A 144 4.99 -33.12 -0.23
N PHE A 145 4.92 -33.34 1.07
CA PHE A 145 5.94 -34.07 1.81
C PHE A 145 5.70 -35.58 1.72
N ALA A 146 6.76 -36.35 1.89
CA ALA A 146 6.66 -37.81 1.90
C ALA A 146 5.67 -38.27 2.99
N GLY A 147 4.66 -39.03 2.58
CA GLY A 147 3.62 -39.56 3.47
C GLY A 147 2.44 -38.63 3.73
N GLU A 148 2.44 -37.41 3.17
CA GLU A 148 1.36 -36.45 3.32
C GLU A 148 0.52 -36.30 2.04
N SER A 149 -0.72 -35.83 2.19
CA SER A 149 -1.58 -35.50 1.06
C SER A 149 -1.08 -34.24 0.36
N PRO A 150 -1.09 -34.20 -0.99
CA PRO A 150 -0.66 -33.00 -1.71
C PRO A 150 -1.51 -31.77 -1.39
N GLN A 151 -0.85 -30.65 -1.23
CA GLN A 151 -1.47 -29.32 -1.16
C GLN A 151 -1.47 -28.69 -2.54
N MET A 152 -2.58 -28.08 -2.92
CA MET A 152 -2.74 -27.42 -4.22
C MET A 152 -2.58 -25.93 -4.08
N PHE A 153 -1.89 -25.33 -5.05
CA PHE A 153 -1.64 -23.90 -5.11
C PHE A 153 -1.94 -23.37 -6.51
N GLU A 154 -2.69 -22.27 -6.62
CA GLU A 154 -2.96 -21.59 -7.89
C GLU A 154 -2.05 -20.36 -8.04
N LEU A 155 -1.32 -20.31 -9.15
CA LEU A 155 -0.52 -19.17 -9.57
C LEU A 155 -1.24 -18.46 -10.73
N THR A 156 -1.67 -17.23 -10.53
CA THR A 156 -2.27 -16.40 -11.57
C THR A 156 -1.21 -15.50 -12.21
N GLN A 157 -1.08 -15.55 -13.53
CA GLN A 157 -0.25 -14.58 -14.26
C GLN A 157 -1.15 -13.58 -14.98
N LEU A 158 -0.91 -12.29 -14.72
CA LEU A 158 -1.67 -11.20 -15.31
C LEU A 158 -1.53 -11.16 -16.84
N SER A 159 -2.48 -10.52 -17.52
CA SER A 159 -2.46 -10.30 -18.96
C SER A 159 -1.61 -9.08 -19.36
N LYS A 160 -1.31 -8.96 -20.65
CA LYS A 160 -0.65 -7.79 -21.24
C LYS A 160 -1.65 -6.73 -21.69
N GLU A 161 -2.87 -6.76 -21.22
CA GLU A 161 -3.85 -5.77 -21.60
C GLU A 161 -3.37 -4.35 -21.29
N GLN A 162 -3.27 -3.52 -22.32
CA GLN A 162 -2.93 -2.11 -22.13
C GLN A 162 -4.19 -1.36 -21.71
N VAL A 163 -4.34 -1.11 -20.44
CA VAL A 163 -5.27 -0.07 -19.99
C VAL A 163 -4.68 1.25 -20.43
N ASN A 164 -5.32 1.88 -21.40
CA ASN A 164 -4.99 3.24 -21.77
C ASN A 164 -5.50 4.18 -20.66
N LEU A 165 -4.59 4.55 -19.77
CA LEU A 165 -4.85 5.40 -18.61
C LEU A 165 -4.17 6.77 -18.85
N PRO A 166 -4.67 7.61 -19.74
CA PRO A 166 -3.95 8.81 -20.19
C PRO A 166 -3.64 9.78 -19.04
N SER A 167 -4.48 9.83 -18.01
CA SER A 167 -4.32 10.71 -16.86
C SER A 167 -3.32 10.22 -15.80
N PHE A 168 -2.91 8.95 -15.83
CA PHE A 168 -1.98 8.40 -14.83
C PHE A 168 -0.51 8.81 -15.04
N LYS A 169 -0.17 9.38 -16.14
CA LYS A 169 1.18 9.91 -16.40
C LYS A 169 1.45 11.24 -15.68
N ALA A 170 0.40 11.96 -15.33
CA ALA A 170 0.51 13.23 -14.64
C ALA A 170 0.52 13.00 -13.10
N TRP A 171 1.41 13.70 -12.41
CA TRP A 171 1.57 13.65 -10.96
C TRP A 171 1.02 14.93 -10.31
N ALA A 172 -0.15 15.37 -10.76
CA ALA A 172 -0.72 16.65 -10.34
C ALA A 172 -1.12 16.68 -8.84
N GLU A 173 -1.29 15.51 -8.21
CA GLU A 173 -1.59 15.41 -6.78
C GLU A 173 -0.40 15.65 -5.86
N LEU A 174 0.85 15.56 -6.35
CA LEU A 174 2.00 15.66 -5.48
C LEU A 174 2.19 17.07 -4.95
N PRO A 175 2.21 17.27 -3.62
CA PRO A 175 2.61 18.53 -3.02
C PRO A 175 4.09 18.83 -3.30
N ALA A 176 4.46 20.10 -3.23
CA ALA A 176 5.88 20.47 -3.22
C ALA A 176 6.55 19.85 -2.00
N ALA A 177 7.74 19.31 -2.21
CA ALA A 177 8.49 18.73 -1.10
C ALA A 177 9.05 19.82 -0.18
N LYS A 178 9.09 19.50 1.10
CA LYS A 178 9.59 20.37 2.15
C LYS A 178 10.76 19.69 2.85
N GLU A 179 11.91 20.35 2.90
CA GLU A 179 13.07 19.80 3.59
C GLU A 179 12.83 19.77 5.11
N ASN A 180 12.90 18.59 5.70
CA ASN A 180 12.86 18.37 7.14
C ASN A 180 13.47 17.02 7.45
N ALA A 181 14.43 16.97 8.39
CA ALA A 181 15.13 15.75 8.77
C ALA A 181 14.17 14.63 9.30
N ASN A 182 13.01 15.01 9.82
CA ASN A 182 12.01 14.07 10.33
C ASN A 182 11.05 13.57 9.24
N TYR A 183 11.04 14.19 8.06
CA TYR A 183 10.15 13.78 6.99
C TYR A 183 10.78 12.68 6.15
N GLN A 184 9.97 11.71 5.82
CA GLN A 184 10.28 10.67 4.84
C GLN A 184 9.20 10.67 3.78
N TYR A 185 9.63 10.83 2.53
CA TYR A 185 8.77 10.72 1.36
C TYR A 185 8.84 9.30 0.82
N ALA A 186 7.68 8.74 0.48
CA ALA A 186 7.59 7.44 -0.13
C ALA A 186 6.47 7.42 -1.18
N THR A 187 6.66 6.63 -2.23
CA THR A 187 5.63 6.38 -3.24
C THR A 187 5.41 4.88 -3.37
N HIS A 188 4.16 4.48 -3.20
CA HIS A 188 3.73 3.11 -3.38
C HIS A 188 3.24 2.92 -4.82
N TYR A 189 3.69 1.83 -5.42
CA TYR A 189 3.29 1.42 -6.75
C TYR A 189 2.54 0.10 -6.67
N THR A 190 1.65 -0.11 -7.63
CA THR A 190 0.90 -1.35 -7.81
C THR A 190 0.84 -1.69 -9.29
N SER A 191 0.34 -2.87 -9.59
CA SER A 191 0.03 -3.25 -10.96
C SER A 191 -1.46 -3.13 -11.24
N LEU A 192 -1.81 -2.54 -12.36
CA LEU A 192 -3.15 -2.52 -12.90
C LEU A 192 -3.09 -2.80 -14.41
N SER A 193 -3.78 -3.84 -14.87
CA SER A 193 -3.72 -4.30 -16.26
C SER A 193 -2.28 -4.37 -16.79
N ASN A 194 -1.39 -4.96 -16.00
CA ASN A 194 0.03 -5.18 -16.29
C ASN A 194 0.88 -3.91 -16.45
N GLN A 195 0.33 -2.75 -16.12
CA GLN A 195 1.10 -1.52 -16.04
C GLN A 195 1.42 -1.21 -14.58
N ARG A 196 2.69 -0.89 -14.32
CA ARG A 196 3.09 -0.35 -13.04
C ARG A 196 2.56 1.08 -12.92
N ILE A 197 1.64 1.29 -12.00
CA ILE A 197 1.07 2.61 -11.72
C ILE A 197 1.36 3.00 -10.28
N ARG A 198 1.39 4.33 -10.02
CA ARG A 198 1.44 4.79 -8.63
C ARG A 198 0.10 4.50 -7.94
N ASN A 199 0.18 3.98 -6.73
CA ASN A 199 -0.96 3.81 -5.87
C ASN A 199 -1.21 5.10 -5.06
N TYR A 200 -0.21 5.53 -4.31
CA TYR A 200 -0.22 6.80 -3.57
C TYR A 200 1.20 7.21 -3.16
N SER A 201 1.35 8.47 -2.76
CA SER A 201 2.57 9.00 -2.17
C SER A 201 2.30 9.60 -0.80
N ILE A 202 3.30 9.59 0.08
CA ILE A 202 3.19 10.10 1.44
C ILE A 202 4.35 11.02 1.81
N CYS A 203 4.06 11.96 2.71
CA CYS A 203 5.05 12.64 3.54
C CYS A 203 4.86 12.13 4.98
N PHE A 204 5.73 11.24 5.42
CA PHE A 204 5.66 10.63 6.76
C PHE A 204 6.55 11.39 7.74
N ASP A 205 5.98 11.82 8.86
CA ASP A 205 6.75 12.43 9.96
C ASP A 205 7.11 11.36 10.99
N LYS A 206 8.41 11.07 11.12
CA LYS A 206 8.96 10.08 12.05
C LYS A 206 8.67 10.40 13.52
N THR A 207 8.53 11.68 13.88
CA THR A 207 8.22 12.10 15.26
C THR A 207 6.73 12.02 15.58
N ARG A 208 5.89 12.25 14.58
CA ARG A 208 4.43 12.11 14.71
C ARG A 208 3.95 10.68 14.49
N LYS A 209 4.82 9.80 13.98
CA LYS A 209 4.49 8.42 13.61
C LYS A 209 3.28 8.36 12.67
N ALA A 210 3.15 9.31 11.76
CA ALA A 210 2.02 9.47 10.87
C ALA A 210 2.42 10.18 9.58
N ALA A 211 1.72 9.88 8.49
CA ALA A 211 1.80 10.73 7.31
C ALA A 211 1.10 12.06 7.56
N LEU A 212 1.82 13.17 7.31
CA LEU A 212 1.25 14.51 7.32
C LEU A 212 0.33 14.74 6.15
N TRP A 213 0.60 14.06 5.03
CA TRP A 213 -0.29 13.96 3.89
C TRP A 213 -0.09 12.65 3.12
N VAL A 214 -1.16 12.21 2.48
CA VAL A 214 -1.23 11.12 1.52
C VAL A 214 -1.84 11.66 0.24
N ALA A 215 -1.12 11.60 -0.87
CA ALA A 215 -1.51 12.13 -2.16
C ALA A 215 -1.78 10.99 -3.15
N TYR A 216 -2.91 11.06 -3.85
CA TYR A 216 -3.32 9.98 -4.74
C TYR A 216 -4.24 10.44 -5.87
N PRO A 217 -4.13 9.82 -7.07
CA PRO A 217 -5.12 9.99 -8.12
C PRO A 217 -6.35 9.14 -7.82
N LEU A 218 -7.55 9.64 -8.11
CA LEU A 218 -8.80 8.90 -8.02
C LEU A 218 -9.48 8.86 -9.38
N HIS A 219 -9.61 7.66 -9.91
CA HIS A 219 -10.15 7.39 -11.24
C HIS A 219 -10.89 6.04 -11.23
N ASN A 220 -11.80 5.84 -12.17
CA ASN A 220 -12.56 4.58 -12.27
C ASN A 220 -11.67 3.33 -12.31
N ALA A 221 -10.48 3.42 -12.91
CA ALA A 221 -9.56 2.30 -13.00
C ALA A 221 -9.06 1.79 -11.63
N TYR A 222 -9.02 2.62 -10.60
CA TYR A 222 -8.70 2.19 -9.22
C TYR A 222 -9.90 1.57 -8.48
N LEU A 223 -11.11 1.75 -9.03
CA LEU A 223 -12.37 1.35 -8.41
C LEU A 223 -13.02 0.15 -9.10
N ASN A 224 -12.73 -0.06 -10.38
CA ASN A 224 -13.33 -1.11 -11.18
C ASN A 224 -12.38 -2.30 -11.27
N GLY A 225 -12.80 -3.44 -10.76
CA GLY A 225 -12.03 -4.69 -10.78
C GLY A 225 -12.63 -5.73 -9.84
N SER A 226 -11.89 -6.79 -9.61
CA SER A 226 -12.29 -7.93 -8.77
C SER A 226 -11.77 -7.84 -7.33
N GLY A 227 -11.04 -6.80 -6.99
CA GLY A 227 -10.51 -6.59 -5.64
C GLY A 227 -11.60 -6.14 -4.66
N GLY A 228 -11.28 -6.24 -3.38
CA GLY A 228 -12.17 -5.84 -2.29
C GLY A 228 -11.38 -5.36 -1.08
N ARG A 229 -12.07 -5.11 0.02
CA ARG A 229 -11.43 -4.78 1.28
C ARG A 229 -10.68 -6.01 1.80
N THR A 230 -9.37 -5.88 1.98
CA THR A 230 -8.49 -7.01 2.34
C THR A 230 -8.22 -7.12 3.84
N ASP A 231 -8.36 -6.03 4.59
CA ASP A 231 -7.93 -5.92 5.99
C ASP A 231 -6.48 -6.41 6.24
N ALA A 232 -5.62 -6.26 5.24
CA ALA A 232 -4.24 -6.72 5.22
C ALA A 232 -3.31 -5.80 6.04
N TRP A 233 -3.60 -5.65 7.32
CA TRP A 233 -2.85 -4.80 8.24
C TRP A 233 -1.39 -5.18 8.31
N ALA A 234 -0.50 -4.26 7.95
CA ALA A 234 0.93 -4.50 7.91
C ALA A 234 1.75 -3.22 8.13
N PHE A 235 3.01 -3.37 8.55
CA PHE A 235 3.96 -2.26 8.46
C PHE A 235 4.24 -1.92 6.99
N ASP A 236 4.39 -0.63 6.73
CA ASP A 236 4.83 -0.15 5.42
C ASP A 236 6.28 -0.59 5.17
N PRO A 237 6.58 -1.31 4.09
CA PRO A 237 7.92 -1.81 3.82
C PRO A 237 8.93 -0.71 3.45
N ILE A 238 8.45 0.50 3.08
CA ILE A 238 9.31 1.62 2.66
C ILE A 238 9.68 2.51 3.85
N VAL A 239 8.81 2.61 4.85
CA VAL A 239 9.05 3.40 6.07
C VAL A 239 9.68 2.47 7.13
N PRO A 240 10.80 2.83 7.77
CA PRO A 240 11.36 1.98 8.82
C PRO A 240 10.34 1.73 9.95
N PHE A 241 10.14 0.47 10.30
CA PHE A 241 9.08 0.03 11.22
C PHE A 241 9.17 0.70 12.60
N ILE A 242 10.37 1.09 13.06
CA ILE A 242 10.58 1.76 14.35
C ILE A 242 9.87 3.11 14.47
N TYR A 243 9.55 3.74 13.35
CA TYR A 243 8.82 5.01 13.30
C TYR A 243 7.32 4.83 13.11
N GLN A 244 6.86 3.62 12.79
CA GLN A 244 5.45 3.36 12.53
C GLN A 244 4.71 2.99 13.84
N PRO A 245 3.43 3.36 13.99
CA PRO A 245 2.63 2.85 15.09
C PRO A 245 2.43 1.33 14.93
N ASN A 246 2.55 0.58 15.99
CA ASN A 246 2.28 -0.86 15.95
C ASN A 246 0.80 -1.14 16.22
N CYS A 247 0.00 -0.98 15.19
CA CYS A 247 -1.43 -1.30 15.19
C CYS A 247 -1.79 -2.44 14.22
N VAL A 248 -0.85 -3.33 13.91
CA VAL A 248 -1.10 -4.46 13.00
C VAL A 248 -2.16 -5.39 13.58
N GLU A 249 -1.95 -5.88 14.79
CA GLU A 249 -2.87 -6.83 15.45
C GLU A 249 -4.05 -6.15 16.16
N ARG A 250 -3.83 -4.95 16.70
CA ARG A 250 -4.81 -4.22 17.51
C ARG A 250 -4.85 -2.76 17.14
N SER A 251 -6.02 -2.13 17.28
CA SER A 251 -6.18 -0.69 17.10
C SER A 251 -5.45 0.12 18.19
N TYR A 252 -5.49 1.43 18.06
CA TYR A 252 -5.07 2.37 19.10
C TYR A 252 -5.92 2.19 20.38
N LYS A 253 -5.39 2.60 21.52
CA LYS A 253 -6.12 2.59 22.78
C LYS A 253 -7.19 3.70 22.82
N GLY A 254 -8.22 3.46 23.63
CA GLY A 254 -9.35 4.39 23.74
C GLY A 254 -10.31 4.26 22.55
N ASN A 255 -11.02 5.35 22.26
CA ASN A 255 -12.05 5.40 21.22
C ASN A 255 -11.45 5.80 19.85
N TYR A 256 -10.29 5.23 19.50
CA TYR A 256 -9.62 5.55 18.25
C TYR A 256 -9.56 4.33 17.34
N ASP A 257 -10.07 4.51 16.13
CA ASP A 257 -9.91 3.57 15.03
C ASP A 257 -8.53 3.72 14.39
N ARG A 258 -8.12 2.69 13.64
CA ARG A 258 -7.07 2.80 12.62
C ARG A 258 -7.64 3.62 11.45
N GLY A 259 -7.64 4.95 11.59
CA GLY A 259 -8.21 5.87 10.62
C GLY A 259 -7.36 5.92 9.35
N HIS A 260 -7.95 5.50 8.23
CA HIS A 260 -7.31 5.57 6.92
C HIS A 260 -7.20 7.01 6.44
N GLN A 261 -6.04 7.40 5.92
CA GLN A 261 -5.93 8.64 5.16
C GLN A 261 -6.37 8.41 3.71
N LEU A 262 -5.73 7.52 2.95
CA LEU A 262 -6.25 6.99 1.71
C LEU A 262 -7.29 5.90 2.03
N PRO A 263 -8.58 6.09 1.70
CA PRO A 263 -9.61 5.11 1.99
C PRO A 263 -9.40 3.79 1.25
N SER A 264 -9.61 2.67 1.93
CA SER A 264 -9.59 1.35 1.30
C SER A 264 -10.57 1.26 0.12
N ALA A 265 -11.75 1.89 0.24
CA ALA A 265 -12.76 1.91 -0.82
C ALA A 265 -12.34 2.68 -2.10
N ASP A 266 -11.26 3.45 -2.06
CA ASP A 266 -10.71 4.14 -3.23
C ASP A 266 -9.70 3.28 -4.02
N ARG A 267 -9.43 2.06 -3.56
CA ARG A 267 -8.42 1.11 -4.08
C ARG A 267 -8.95 -0.32 -4.09
N VAL A 268 -9.98 -0.57 -4.91
CA VAL A 268 -10.63 -1.90 -4.97
C VAL A 268 -10.51 -2.57 -6.34
N ALA A 269 -9.68 -2.07 -7.25
CA ALA A 269 -9.47 -2.72 -8.53
C ALA A 269 -8.71 -4.05 -8.38
N THR A 270 -7.75 -4.14 -7.48
CA THR A 270 -7.04 -5.39 -7.14
C THR A 270 -6.84 -5.51 -5.63
N ASN A 271 -6.70 -6.74 -5.13
CA ASN A 271 -6.41 -6.98 -3.72
C ASN A 271 -5.03 -6.45 -3.32
N GLU A 272 -4.02 -6.52 -4.20
CA GLU A 272 -2.69 -5.97 -3.96
C GLU A 272 -2.74 -4.45 -3.73
N MET A 273 -3.45 -3.74 -4.60
CA MET A 273 -3.66 -2.30 -4.49
C MET A 273 -4.36 -1.94 -3.18
N ASN A 274 -5.38 -2.70 -2.82
CA ASN A 274 -6.13 -2.50 -1.59
C ASN A 274 -5.30 -2.80 -0.35
N ALA A 275 -4.52 -3.88 -0.35
CA ALA A 275 -3.66 -4.27 0.79
C ALA A 275 -2.69 -3.15 1.19
N GLN A 276 -2.16 -2.38 0.25
CA GLN A 276 -1.27 -1.26 0.54
C GLN A 276 -1.98 -0.12 1.30
N THR A 277 -3.31 -0.01 1.22
CA THR A 277 -4.05 1.00 2.01
C THR A 277 -4.07 0.68 3.51
N PHE A 278 -3.77 -0.57 3.90
CA PHE A 278 -3.71 -1.04 5.29
C PHE A 278 -2.31 -0.92 5.91
N TYR A 279 -1.36 -0.28 5.23
CA TYR A 279 -0.07 0.00 5.83
C TYR A 279 -0.17 0.99 6.98
N MET A 280 0.60 0.75 8.05
CA MET A 280 0.61 1.60 9.24
C MET A 280 1.00 3.05 8.95
N SER A 281 1.74 3.30 7.87
CA SER A 281 2.05 4.65 7.39
C SER A 281 0.83 5.43 6.88
N ASN A 282 -0.26 4.75 6.50
CA ASN A 282 -1.52 5.34 6.07
C ASN A 282 -2.53 5.50 7.22
N MET A 283 -2.17 5.09 8.45
CA MET A 283 -3.04 5.06 9.62
C MET A 283 -2.75 6.20 10.59
N THR A 284 -3.81 6.73 11.19
CA THR A 284 -3.74 7.66 12.31
C THR A 284 -4.75 7.29 13.38
N PRO A 285 -4.51 7.63 14.67
CA PRO A 285 -5.55 7.49 15.68
C PRO A 285 -6.67 8.47 15.38
N GLN A 286 -7.78 7.99 14.85
CA GLN A 286 -8.96 8.79 14.51
C GLN A 286 -10.14 8.39 15.37
N LEU A 287 -10.81 9.37 16.00
CA LEU A 287 -12.00 9.11 16.79
C LEU A 287 -13.00 8.27 16.00
N ASP A 288 -13.50 7.19 16.60
CA ASP A 288 -14.46 6.27 15.99
C ASP A 288 -15.69 6.99 15.46
N ARG A 289 -16.24 7.94 16.25
CA ARG A 289 -17.41 8.76 15.90
C ARG A 289 -17.13 9.84 14.86
N LEU A 290 -15.88 10.14 14.56
CA LEU A 290 -15.52 10.93 13.37
C LEU A 290 -15.38 10.01 12.18
N ASN A 291 -14.55 8.97 12.32
CA ASN A 291 -14.16 8.05 11.25
C ASN A 291 -15.36 7.35 10.62
N GLN A 292 -16.24 6.77 11.45
CA GLN A 292 -17.36 5.94 10.99
C GLN A 292 -18.59 6.75 10.56
N ASP A 293 -18.70 8.00 11.00
CA ASP A 293 -19.87 8.86 10.74
C ASP A 293 -19.57 9.88 9.60
N MET A 294 -19.37 11.15 9.94
CA MET A 294 -19.24 12.24 8.95
C MET A 294 -18.05 12.07 8.01
N TRP A 295 -16.90 11.59 8.50
CA TRP A 295 -15.72 11.38 7.67
C TRP A 295 -15.95 10.33 6.57
N ALA A 296 -16.59 9.21 6.89
CA ALA A 296 -16.97 8.18 5.91
C ALA A 296 -17.93 8.73 4.83
N ARG A 297 -18.85 9.61 5.22
CA ARG A 297 -19.72 10.30 4.26
C ARG A 297 -18.95 11.30 3.40
N LEU A 298 -17.99 12.03 3.97
CA LEU A 298 -17.09 12.90 3.21
C LEU A 298 -16.29 12.11 2.15
N GLU A 299 -15.73 10.97 2.52
CA GLU A 299 -15.03 10.09 1.58
C GLU A 299 -15.95 9.63 0.44
N THR A 300 -17.19 9.30 0.75
CA THR A 300 -18.19 8.95 -0.25
C THR A 300 -18.49 10.11 -1.20
N LYS A 301 -18.61 11.36 -0.68
CA LYS A 301 -18.78 12.56 -1.50
C LYS A 301 -17.56 12.81 -2.40
N VAL A 302 -16.34 12.67 -1.86
CA VAL A 302 -15.11 12.79 -2.64
C VAL A 302 -15.08 11.76 -3.77
N ARG A 303 -15.38 10.50 -3.48
CA ARG A 303 -15.43 9.40 -4.47
C ARG A 303 -16.48 9.64 -5.56
N ALA A 304 -17.60 10.23 -5.22
CA ALA A 304 -18.64 10.60 -6.19
C ALA A 304 -18.16 11.64 -7.20
N ASN A 305 -17.14 12.42 -6.87
CA ASN A 305 -16.55 13.44 -7.75
C ASN A 305 -15.44 12.92 -8.67
N LYS A 306 -15.18 11.60 -8.68
CA LYS A 306 -14.27 11.00 -9.66
C LYS A 306 -14.73 11.29 -11.09
N CYS A 307 -13.77 11.41 -11.99
CA CYS A 307 -14.05 11.71 -13.40
C CYS A 307 -13.06 11.02 -14.33
N SER A 308 -13.35 11.05 -15.64
CA SER A 308 -12.46 10.46 -16.66
C SER A 308 -11.10 11.15 -16.76
N ASP A 309 -11.03 12.45 -16.40
CA ASP A 309 -9.79 13.22 -16.39
C ASP A 309 -8.95 13.01 -15.12
N THR A 310 -9.43 12.24 -14.16
CA THR A 310 -8.86 12.02 -12.84
C THR A 310 -9.19 13.15 -11.84
N LEU A 311 -9.62 12.76 -10.66
CA LEU A 311 -9.66 13.59 -9.46
C LEU A 311 -8.34 13.40 -8.70
N TYR A 312 -7.62 14.47 -8.46
CA TYR A 312 -6.41 14.48 -7.64
C TYR A 312 -6.76 14.84 -6.20
N VAL A 313 -6.35 13.99 -5.28
CA VAL A 313 -6.69 14.12 -3.85
C VAL A 313 -5.40 14.14 -3.04
N VAL A 314 -5.30 15.11 -2.12
CA VAL A 314 -4.36 15.04 -1.01
C VAL A 314 -5.17 15.07 0.27
N THR A 315 -5.00 14.06 1.11
CA THR A 315 -5.60 13.99 2.44
C THR A 315 -4.51 14.04 3.49
N GLY A 316 -4.78 14.56 4.67
CA GLY A 316 -3.72 14.66 5.66
C GLY A 316 -4.21 14.82 7.09
N ALA A 317 -3.27 14.59 8.00
CA ALA A 317 -3.40 14.77 9.43
C ALA A 317 -2.59 16.00 9.86
N TYR A 318 -3.22 16.89 10.62
CA TYR A 318 -2.57 18.08 11.15
C TYR A 318 -2.40 17.98 12.67
N PHE A 319 -1.25 18.39 13.15
CA PHE A 319 -0.87 18.37 14.56
C PHE A 319 -0.62 19.80 15.02
N GLY A 320 -1.65 20.43 15.59
CA GLY A 320 -1.62 21.81 16.08
C GLY A 320 -0.86 21.96 17.41
N ALA A 321 -1.12 23.06 18.11
CA ALA A 321 -0.39 23.38 19.35
C ALA A 321 -0.70 22.43 20.52
N ASN A 322 -1.93 21.92 20.63
CA ASN A 322 -2.38 21.12 21.78
C ASN A 322 -2.52 19.63 21.41
N VAL A 323 -1.42 19.04 20.95
CA VAL A 323 -1.38 17.60 20.59
C VAL A 323 -1.44 16.76 21.85
N THR A 324 -2.47 15.94 21.97
CA THR A 324 -2.57 14.88 22.97
C THR A 324 -2.03 13.56 22.42
N THR A 325 -1.97 12.54 23.23
CA THR A 325 -1.43 11.23 22.85
C THR A 325 -2.36 10.10 23.24
N THR A 326 -2.26 9.00 22.50
CA THR A 326 -2.80 7.70 22.87
C THR A 326 -1.68 6.66 22.81
N ALA A 327 -2.01 5.41 23.03
CA ALA A 327 -1.09 4.30 22.80
C ALA A 327 -1.50 3.51 21.56
N ASP A 328 -0.51 2.99 20.84
CA ASP A 328 -0.73 2.01 19.78
C ASP A 328 -1.09 0.62 20.33
N GLY A 329 -1.32 -0.35 19.46
CA GLY A 329 -1.67 -1.70 19.84
C GLY A 329 -0.65 -2.42 20.72
N ALA A 330 0.63 -2.01 20.64
CA ALA A 330 1.73 -2.51 21.47
C ALA A 330 1.97 -1.68 22.74
N GLY A 331 1.24 -0.58 22.95
CA GLY A 331 1.34 0.27 24.12
C GLY A 331 2.32 1.45 23.97
N SER A 332 2.90 1.67 22.80
CA SER A 332 3.80 2.81 22.56
C SER A 332 3.01 4.09 22.34
N THR A 333 3.51 5.20 22.88
CA THR A 333 2.87 6.53 22.73
C THR A 333 2.83 6.97 21.28
N VAL A 334 1.65 7.44 20.84
CA VAL A 334 1.40 7.99 19.50
C VAL A 334 0.65 9.32 19.62
N PRO A 335 1.13 10.39 18.96
CA PRO A 335 0.42 11.67 18.91
C PRO A 335 -0.92 11.55 18.18
N ILE A 336 -1.92 12.28 18.68
CA ILE A 336 -3.24 12.34 18.08
C ILE A 336 -3.34 13.61 17.22
N PRO A 337 -3.73 13.51 15.93
CA PRO A 337 -3.97 14.69 15.11
C PRO A 337 -5.03 15.60 15.74
N THR A 338 -4.86 16.91 15.63
CA THR A 338 -5.90 17.87 16.07
C THR A 338 -6.95 18.12 14.99
N ASN A 339 -6.55 17.94 13.73
CA ASN A 339 -7.42 18.17 12.58
C ASN A 339 -7.06 17.20 11.45
N TYR A 340 -8.01 17.01 10.56
CA TYR A 340 -7.81 16.34 9.27
C TYR A 340 -8.17 17.29 8.13
N PHE A 341 -7.57 17.08 6.98
CA PHE A 341 -7.88 17.86 5.80
C PHE A 341 -7.94 17.00 4.54
N LYS A 342 -8.63 17.51 3.53
CA LYS A 342 -8.49 17.04 2.15
C LYS A 342 -8.37 18.27 1.24
N VAL A 343 -7.55 18.17 0.18
CA VAL A 343 -7.56 19.13 -0.93
C VAL A 343 -7.82 18.36 -2.21
N LEU A 344 -8.66 18.90 -3.05
CA LEU A 344 -9.22 18.27 -4.24
C LEU A 344 -8.94 19.15 -5.46
N LEU A 345 -8.57 18.52 -6.58
CA LEU A 345 -8.36 19.19 -7.87
C LEU A 345 -8.84 18.27 -9.00
N ARG A 346 -9.63 18.80 -9.92
CA ARG A 346 -9.96 18.13 -11.18
C ARG A 346 -10.34 19.13 -12.27
N THR A 347 -10.48 18.67 -13.50
CA THR A 347 -11.11 19.47 -14.54
C THR A 347 -12.58 19.66 -14.24
N LYS A 348 -13.13 20.81 -14.60
CA LYS A 348 -14.53 21.18 -14.35
C LYS A 348 -15.51 20.23 -15.04
N SER A 349 -15.28 19.92 -16.31
CA SER A 349 -16.12 18.98 -17.06
C SER A 349 -15.86 17.52 -16.67
N GLY A 350 -14.64 17.16 -16.26
CA GLY A 350 -14.24 15.79 -15.95
C GLY A 350 -13.96 14.91 -17.17
N THR A 351 -14.02 15.47 -18.39
CA THR A 351 -13.96 14.71 -19.65
C THR A 351 -13.18 15.43 -20.75
N THR A 352 -12.18 16.26 -20.39
CA THR A 352 -11.39 17.04 -21.36
C THR A 352 -10.36 16.19 -22.08
N GLY A 353 -9.91 15.08 -21.48
CA GLY A 353 -8.76 14.29 -21.92
C GLY A 353 -7.42 14.99 -21.72
N LYS A 354 -7.40 16.18 -21.09
CA LYS A 354 -6.20 16.99 -20.85
C LYS A 354 -5.52 16.58 -19.54
N GLN A 355 -4.21 16.82 -19.48
CA GLN A 355 -3.49 16.86 -18.22
C GLN A 355 -3.73 18.20 -17.52
N ILE A 356 -3.62 18.24 -16.21
CA ILE A 356 -3.83 19.47 -15.42
C ILE A 356 -2.94 20.63 -15.91
N LYS A 357 -1.68 20.35 -16.24
CA LYS A 357 -0.73 21.35 -16.77
C LYS A 357 -1.14 21.96 -18.12
N ASP A 358 -2.00 21.27 -18.87
CA ASP A 358 -2.46 21.69 -20.20
C ASP A 358 -3.86 22.34 -20.15
N CYS A 359 -4.41 22.52 -18.95
CA CYS A 359 -5.69 23.17 -18.71
C CYS A 359 -5.53 24.64 -18.42
N SER A 360 -6.47 25.45 -18.90
CA SER A 360 -6.63 26.83 -18.45
C SER A 360 -7.24 26.89 -17.05
N GLU A 361 -7.09 28.03 -16.37
CA GLU A 361 -7.68 28.22 -15.02
C GLU A 361 -9.20 28.02 -15.00
N SER A 362 -9.89 28.43 -16.06
CA SER A 362 -11.35 28.28 -16.19
C SER A 362 -11.82 26.84 -16.37
N GLU A 363 -10.93 25.95 -16.79
CA GLU A 363 -11.20 24.52 -16.93
C GLU A 363 -11.01 23.74 -15.64
N LEU A 364 -10.40 24.34 -14.60
CA LEU A 364 -10.07 23.66 -13.35
C LEU A 364 -11.00 24.08 -12.22
N ILE A 365 -11.28 23.12 -11.33
CA ILE A 365 -11.93 23.38 -10.05
C ILE A 365 -11.13 22.73 -8.92
N SER A 366 -11.05 23.43 -7.79
CA SER A 366 -10.44 22.93 -6.57
C SER A 366 -11.27 23.21 -5.34
N MET A 367 -11.01 22.52 -4.26
CA MET A 367 -11.61 22.75 -2.95
C MET A 367 -10.71 22.17 -1.85
N GLY A 368 -10.73 22.80 -0.69
CA GLY A 368 -10.19 22.29 0.56
C GLY A 368 -11.30 21.90 1.53
N VAL A 369 -11.00 20.98 2.42
CA VAL A 369 -11.83 20.59 3.57
C VAL A 369 -10.94 20.55 4.80
N TRP A 370 -11.38 21.16 5.90
CA TRP A 370 -10.68 21.21 7.18
C TRP A 370 -11.62 20.75 8.30
N VAL A 371 -11.27 19.63 8.94
CA VAL A 371 -12.12 18.95 9.91
C VAL A 371 -11.42 18.90 11.26
N GLU A 372 -12.05 19.45 12.30
CA GLU A 372 -11.59 19.27 13.67
C GLU A 372 -11.72 17.80 14.09
N HIS A 373 -10.78 17.32 14.88
CA HIS A 373 -10.79 15.94 15.35
C HIS A 373 -11.79 15.76 16.51
N ARG A 374 -13.07 15.78 16.17
CA ARG A 374 -14.21 15.60 17.09
C ARG A 374 -15.35 14.87 16.39
N SER A 375 -16.32 14.43 17.16
CA SER A 375 -17.57 13.93 16.57
C SER A 375 -18.39 15.09 15.95
N TYR A 376 -18.93 14.82 14.78
CA TYR A 376 -19.93 15.67 14.11
C TYR A 376 -21.31 15.01 14.09
N GLY A 377 -21.41 13.75 14.59
CA GLY A 377 -22.58 12.92 14.42
C GLY A 377 -22.66 12.30 13.03
N ASN A 378 -23.65 11.45 12.81
CA ASN A 378 -23.89 10.77 11.54
C ASN A 378 -24.62 11.69 10.54
N ILE A 379 -23.96 12.76 10.12
CA ILE A 379 -24.50 13.78 9.19
C ILE A 379 -23.66 13.84 7.92
N ASP A 380 -24.23 14.38 6.86
CA ASP A 380 -23.48 14.75 5.65
C ASP A 380 -22.46 15.87 6.00
N PRO A 381 -21.34 15.95 5.26
CA PRO A 381 -20.33 16.98 5.48
C PRO A 381 -20.95 18.38 5.41
N PRO A 382 -20.85 19.19 6.48
CA PRO A 382 -21.43 20.52 6.47
C PRO A 382 -20.56 21.49 5.66
N ARG A 383 -21.15 22.51 5.06
CA ARG A 383 -20.41 23.54 4.30
C ARG A 383 -19.35 24.26 5.14
N SER A 384 -19.54 24.33 6.44
CA SER A 384 -18.63 25.01 7.37
C SER A 384 -17.24 24.40 7.47
N ILE A 385 -17.05 23.16 7.01
CA ILE A 385 -15.72 22.54 6.94
C ILE A 385 -15.01 22.82 5.62
N CYS A 386 -15.70 23.39 4.62
CA CYS A 386 -15.13 23.69 3.32
C CYS A 386 -14.35 25.01 3.32
N MET A 387 -13.24 25.02 2.67
CA MET A 387 -12.40 26.21 2.46
C MET A 387 -11.63 26.08 1.13
N SER A 388 -10.84 27.07 0.79
CA SER A 388 -9.98 26.99 -0.39
C SER A 388 -8.73 26.15 -0.13
N VAL A 389 -8.10 25.66 -1.19
CA VAL A 389 -6.79 25.00 -1.10
C VAL A 389 -5.75 25.96 -0.51
N ALA A 390 -5.76 27.23 -0.89
CA ALA A 390 -4.85 28.25 -0.38
C ALA A 390 -4.95 28.43 1.15
N GLU A 391 -6.15 28.36 1.71
CA GLU A 391 -6.35 28.41 3.18
C GLU A 391 -5.75 27.16 3.85
N ILE A 392 -5.88 25.97 3.25
CA ILE A 392 -5.23 24.74 3.76
C ILE A 392 -3.70 24.86 3.68
N GLU A 393 -3.16 25.41 2.59
CA GLU A 393 -1.73 25.70 2.46
C GLU A 393 -1.23 26.60 3.59
N SER A 394 -1.96 27.67 3.88
CA SER A 394 -1.63 28.60 4.97
C SER A 394 -1.64 27.92 6.35
N LYS A 395 -2.56 27.00 6.60
CA LYS A 395 -2.66 26.26 7.88
C LYS A 395 -1.57 25.21 8.04
N THR A 396 -1.23 24.50 6.96
CA THR A 396 -0.34 23.33 7.00
C THR A 396 1.12 23.69 6.68
N GLY A 397 1.34 24.80 5.99
CA GLY A 397 2.65 25.21 5.47
C GLY A 397 3.16 24.32 4.33
N PHE A 398 2.32 23.46 3.74
CA PHE A 398 2.62 22.72 2.51
C PHE A 398 2.07 23.49 1.30
N THR A 399 2.70 23.27 0.14
CA THR A 399 2.18 23.75 -1.15
C THR A 399 1.55 22.58 -1.89
N PHE A 400 0.25 22.62 -2.07
CA PHE A 400 -0.51 21.64 -2.83
C PHE A 400 -0.66 22.08 -4.28
N PHE A 401 -0.70 21.11 -5.19
CA PHE A 401 -0.87 21.38 -6.63
C PHE A 401 0.07 22.49 -7.13
N PRO A 402 1.39 22.33 -7.01
CA PRO A 402 2.35 23.42 -7.24
C PRO A 402 2.34 23.96 -8.67
N GLN A 403 1.81 23.21 -9.64
CA GLN A 403 1.70 23.62 -11.04
C GLN A 403 0.40 24.38 -11.35
N VAL A 404 -0.48 24.56 -10.37
CA VAL A 404 -1.81 25.16 -10.55
C VAL A 404 -1.80 26.62 -10.10
N ALA A 405 -2.40 27.47 -10.92
CA ALA A 405 -2.47 28.92 -10.65
C ALA A 405 -3.17 29.24 -9.32
N ALA A 406 -2.74 30.31 -8.67
CA ALA A 406 -3.29 30.75 -7.38
C ALA A 406 -4.79 30.99 -7.42
N ALA A 407 -5.33 31.51 -8.51
CA ALA A 407 -6.76 31.77 -8.67
C ALA A 407 -7.60 30.48 -8.57
N VAL A 408 -7.10 29.36 -9.10
CA VAL A 408 -7.76 28.05 -8.95
C VAL A 408 -7.73 27.62 -7.49
N LYS A 409 -6.57 27.74 -6.81
CA LYS A 409 -6.42 27.35 -5.39
C LYS A 409 -7.22 28.19 -4.42
N GLN A 410 -7.66 29.37 -4.80
CA GLN A 410 -8.54 30.26 -4.00
C GLN A 410 -10.02 29.93 -4.13
N GLN A 411 -10.40 28.99 -5.00
CA GLN A 411 -11.80 28.59 -5.16
C GLN A 411 -12.34 27.94 -3.89
N ASN A 412 -13.58 28.28 -3.53
CA ASN A 412 -14.35 27.62 -2.48
C ASN A 412 -15.80 27.56 -2.89
N ASN A 413 -16.20 26.53 -3.61
CA ASN A 413 -17.57 26.32 -4.04
C ASN A 413 -18.04 24.89 -3.69
N PRO A 414 -18.48 24.66 -2.45
CA PRO A 414 -18.90 23.33 -1.97
C PRO A 414 -19.98 22.67 -2.83
N THR A 415 -20.92 23.45 -3.37
CA THR A 415 -22.02 22.92 -4.18
C THR A 415 -21.51 22.19 -5.43
N GLN A 416 -20.41 22.65 -6.05
CA GLN A 416 -19.80 21.94 -7.19
C GLN A 416 -19.26 20.56 -6.82
N TRP A 417 -19.09 20.30 -5.54
CA TRP A 417 -18.57 19.04 -4.99
C TRP A 417 -19.66 18.21 -4.29
N GLY A 418 -20.93 18.63 -4.41
CA GLY A 418 -22.07 17.95 -3.81
C GLY A 418 -22.17 18.11 -2.29
N ILE A 419 -21.58 19.17 -1.73
CA ILE A 419 -21.69 19.54 -0.33
C ILE A 419 -22.64 20.75 -0.24
N ASN A 420 -23.82 20.53 0.35
CA ASN A 420 -24.92 21.49 0.40
C ASN A 420 -25.12 22.08 1.80
#